data_fbe3640e5f5581e6b8994d9ad7a1eeea
#
_entry.id   fbe3640e5f5581e6b8994d9ad7a1eeea
#
_cell.length_a   1.000
_cell.length_b   1.000
_cell.length_c   1.000
_cell.angle_alpha   90.00
_cell.angle_beta   90.00
_cell.angle_gamma   90.00
#
_symmetry.space_group_name_H-M   'P 1'
#
loop_
_entity.id
_entity.type
_entity.pdbx_description
1 polymer ?
#
loop_
_entity_poly.entity_id
_entity_poly.type
_entity_poly.pdbx_seq_one_letter_code
_entity_poly.pdbx_strand_id
1 'polypeptide(L)'
;MRHHILIAAVAALVSGAGMAAGPFTPAAGQPGSNAVSMSSPSITHWATGYLNYLPGTDLVATWKSPEKALGAAVGGSGDIVSLGNGGSITLTFGGSIFDGEGADFAVFENSFSDTFLELARVEVSSNGVDFFRFPAYSLTPGPVNAFGNVDPTNLGGPLVNGSSNTFYEGFAGKYRAGYGTPFDLSALAGTSGLDLGNVQYVRIVDVLGNGTEFDDFPGMPNRVYDPYKTTGSAGFDLEAVGVMHFAAVTAPVPEPEQFAMLGAGLALILHLTRRRRSGKSAAGPAAQSVTTV
;
A
#
# COMPACT_ATOMS: atom_id res chain seq x y z
N MET A 1 5.86 -47.59 59.76
CA MET A 1 6.27 -47.02 58.47
C MET A 1 5.11 -46.16 57.95
N ARG A 2 5.29 -44.82 57.95
CA ARG A 2 4.30 -43.87 57.44
C ARG A 2 4.76 -43.41 56.07
N HIS A 3 4.01 -43.75 55.02
CA HIS A 3 4.28 -43.32 53.65
C HIS A 3 3.71 -41.90 53.44
N HIS A 4 4.60 -40.95 53.23
CA HIS A 4 4.21 -39.60 52.78
C HIS A 4 4.10 -39.62 51.26
N ILE A 5 2.90 -39.43 50.73
CA ILE A 5 2.62 -39.21 49.33
C ILE A 5 2.84 -37.73 49.08
N LEU A 6 3.88 -37.37 48.30
CA LEU A 6 4.09 -36.00 47.77
C LEU A 6 3.18 -35.84 46.54
N ILE A 7 2.17 -34.99 46.62
CA ILE A 7 1.40 -34.53 45.47
C ILE A 7 2.15 -33.35 44.89
N ALA A 8 2.81 -33.53 43.73
CA ALA A 8 3.38 -32.44 42.96
C ALA A 8 2.24 -31.77 42.16
N ALA A 9 1.85 -30.56 42.53
CA ALA A 9 0.97 -29.74 41.76
C ALA A 9 1.74 -29.16 40.57
N VAL A 10 1.43 -29.63 39.36
CA VAL A 10 1.90 -29.01 38.10
C VAL A 10 1.03 -27.78 37.83
N ALA A 11 1.54 -26.62 38.15
CA ALA A 11 0.96 -25.37 37.69
C ALA A 11 1.20 -25.23 36.18
N ALA A 12 0.19 -25.47 35.38
CA ALA A 12 0.21 -25.13 33.97
C ALA A 12 0.24 -23.58 33.85
N LEU A 13 1.39 -23.03 33.51
CA LEU A 13 1.52 -21.66 33.04
C LEU A 13 0.84 -21.56 31.68
N VAL A 14 -0.42 -21.13 31.69
CA VAL A 14 -1.04 -20.60 30.48
C VAL A 14 -0.36 -19.25 30.23
N SER A 15 0.64 -19.25 29.37
CA SER A 15 1.16 -18.03 28.77
C SER A 15 0.07 -17.48 27.82
N GLY A 16 -0.88 -16.74 28.40
CA GLY A 16 -1.68 -15.83 27.61
C GLY A 16 -0.70 -14.85 26.96
N ALA A 17 -0.65 -14.83 25.63
CA ALA A 17 -0.01 -13.74 24.92
C ALA A 17 -0.71 -12.45 25.38
N GLY A 18 -0.12 -11.78 26.36
CA GLY A 18 -0.54 -10.45 26.77
C GLY A 18 -0.28 -9.56 25.57
N MET A 19 -1.35 -9.12 24.91
CA MET A 19 -1.27 -8.02 23.97
C MET A 19 -0.62 -6.87 24.73
N ALA A 20 0.55 -6.44 24.28
CA ALA A 20 1.27 -5.33 24.91
C ALA A 20 0.42 -4.07 24.74
N ALA A 21 -0.27 -3.68 25.82
CA ALA A 21 -0.94 -2.39 25.87
C ALA A 21 0.14 -1.32 26.00
N GLY A 22 0.70 -0.86 24.84
CA GLY A 22 1.66 0.24 24.75
C GLY A 22 2.78 0.32 25.83
N PRO A 23 3.72 1.20 25.67
CA PRO A 23 3.88 2.10 24.54
C PRO A 23 4.30 1.37 23.28
N PHE A 24 3.76 1.81 22.15
CA PHE A 24 4.11 1.27 20.84
C PHE A 24 5.49 1.74 20.35
N THR A 25 5.89 1.37 19.15
CA THR A 25 7.18 1.77 18.58
C THR A 25 7.35 3.30 18.59
N PRO A 26 8.56 3.79 18.95
CA PRO A 26 8.80 5.24 19.12
C PRO A 26 8.96 5.96 17.77
N ALA A 27 9.11 7.28 17.83
CA ALA A 27 9.32 8.16 16.69
C ALA A 27 10.49 7.74 15.82
N ALA A 28 10.46 8.17 14.56
CA ALA A 28 11.52 7.91 13.59
C ALA A 28 12.89 8.41 14.09
N GLY A 29 13.91 7.54 13.97
CA GLY A 29 15.26 7.83 14.44
C GLY A 29 15.51 7.57 15.93
N GLN A 30 14.49 7.19 16.70
CA GLN A 30 14.66 6.76 18.09
C GLN A 30 15.01 5.27 18.18
N PRO A 31 15.76 4.83 19.19
CA PRO A 31 16.04 3.42 19.43
C PRO A 31 14.75 2.62 19.55
N GLY A 32 14.61 1.55 18.76
CA GLY A 32 13.42 0.70 18.71
C GLY A 32 12.34 1.18 17.74
N SER A 33 12.56 2.26 17.00
CA SER A 33 11.67 2.66 15.90
C SER A 33 11.73 1.67 14.75
N ASN A 34 10.57 1.37 14.16
CA ASN A 34 10.43 0.57 12.94
C ASN A 34 10.16 1.43 11.70
N ALA A 35 10.26 2.76 11.82
CA ALA A 35 10.04 3.70 10.73
C ALA A 35 10.96 3.40 9.52
N VAL A 36 10.40 3.34 8.33
CA VAL A 36 11.16 3.10 7.09
C VAL A 36 11.58 4.42 6.49
N SER A 37 12.89 4.67 6.37
CA SER A 37 13.39 5.86 5.65
C SER A 37 13.00 5.81 4.17
N MET A 38 12.60 6.94 3.58
CA MET A 38 12.32 7.05 2.15
C MET A 38 13.54 6.71 1.27
N SER A 39 14.76 6.80 1.82
CA SER A 39 16.01 6.40 1.17
C SER A 39 16.45 4.98 1.48
N SER A 40 15.59 4.18 2.12
CA SER A 40 15.92 2.79 2.46
C SER A 40 16.19 1.97 1.20
N PRO A 41 17.32 1.25 1.13
CA PRO A 41 17.61 0.36 0.01
C PRO A 41 16.68 -0.87 -0.05
N SER A 42 15.90 -1.13 1.00
CA SER A 42 14.89 -2.19 0.97
C SER A 42 13.69 -1.83 0.10
N ILE A 43 13.42 -0.55 -0.15
CA ILE A 43 12.37 -0.13 -1.07
C ILE A 43 12.83 -0.39 -2.49
N THR A 44 12.23 -1.37 -3.15
CA THR A 44 12.59 -1.80 -4.51
C THR A 44 11.62 -1.27 -5.56
N HIS A 45 10.41 -0.84 -5.14
CA HIS A 45 9.36 -0.37 -6.03
C HIS A 45 8.47 0.68 -5.36
N TRP A 46 7.71 1.43 -6.17
CA TRP A 46 6.78 2.46 -5.70
C TRP A 46 5.44 2.33 -6.42
N ALA A 47 4.39 2.94 -5.86
CA ALA A 47 3.10 3.02 -6.53
C ALA A 47 3.24 3.67 -7.91
N THR A 48 2.62 3.07 -8.94
CA THR A 48 2.70 3.50 -10.34
C THR A 48 1.36 3.95 -10.91
N GLY A 49 0.27 3.73 -10.18
CA GLY A 49 -1.06 4.12 -10.57
C GLY A 49 -2.00 4.24 -9.37
N TYR A 50 -3.16 4.79 -9.60
CA TYR A 50 -4.21 4.89 -8.58
C TYR A 50 -5.58 4.61 -9.18
N LEU A 51 -6.50 4.21 -8.33
CA LEU A 51 -7.93 4.01 -8.63
C LEU A 51 -8.76 4.66 -7.52
N ASN A 52 -10.03 4.99 -7.82
CA ASN A 52 -11.01 5.36 -6.81
C ASN A 52 -10.51 6.40 -5.81
N TYR A 53 -9.86 7.49 -6.28
CA TYR A 53 -9.64 8.63 -5.41
C TYR A 53 -10.98 9.28 -5.08
N LEU A 54 -11.40 9.14 -3.83
CA LEU A 54 -12.67 9.62 -3.29
C LEU A 54 -12.36 10.67 -2.21
N PRO A 55 -12.20 11.94 -2.60
CA PRO A 55 -11.86 12.99 -1.63
C PRO A 55 -12.98 13.19 -0.62
N GLY A 56 -12.60 13.29 0.64
CA GLY A 56 -13.49 13.64 1.75
C GLY A 56 -13.85 15.12 1.78
N THR A 57 -14.27 15.61 2.94
CA THR A 57 -14.71 17.00 3.12
C THR A 57 -13.53 17.94 3.41
N ASP A 58 -13.80 19.25 3.35
CA ASP A 58 -12.95 20.36 3.78
C ASP A 58 -11.64 20.55 3.00
N LEU A 59 -11.54 19.90 1.85
CA LEU A 59 -10.39 19.91 0.96
C LEU A 59 -10.51 21.00 -0.11
N VAL A 60 -9.48 21.81 -0.30
CA VAL A 60 -9.40 22.75 -1.43
C VAL A 60 -8.82 22.09 -2.68
N ALA A 61 -9.13 22.62 -3.86
CA ALA A 61 -8.79 22.00 -5.14
C ALA A 61 -7.28 21.77 -5.34
N THR A 62 -6.43 22.62 -4.78
CA THR A 62 -4.96 22.54 -4.91
C THR A 62 -4.38 21.22 -4.41
N TRP A 63 -5.03 20.58 -3.44
CA TRP A 63 -4.55 19.35 -2.80
C TRP A 63 -5.20 18.07 -3.35
N LYS A 64 -6.01 18.18 -4.40
CA LYS A 64 -6.75 17.06 -5.03
C LYS A 64 -6.03 16.47 -6.24
N SER A 65 -4.73 16.26 -6.14
CA SER A 65 -3.89 15.75 -7.25
C SER A 65 -3.39 14.34 -6.93
N PRO A 66 -4.18 13.28 -7.21
CA PRO A 66 -3.85 11.91 -6.80
C PRO A 66 -2.59 11.35 -7.47
N GLU A 67 -2.19 11.88 -8.62
CA GLU A 67 -0.94 11.54 -9.30
C GLU A 67 0.31 11.86 -8.48
N LYS A 68 0.23 12.76 -7.49
CA LYS A 68 1.32 13.09 -6.59
C LYS A 68 1.67 11.97 -5.59
N ALA A 69 0.75 11.03 -5.38
CA ALA A 69 1.03 9.83 -4.58
C ALA A 69 1.81 8.75 -5.35
N LEU A 70 2.23 9.02 -6.58
CA LEU A 70 2.92 8.08 -7.45
C LEU A 70 4.42 8.35 -7.51
N GLY A 71 5.21 7.26 -7.54
CA GLY A 71 6.67 7.36 -7.54
C GLY A 71 7.26 7.44 -6.14
N ALA A 72 8.54 7.79 -6.07
CA ALA A 72 9.29 7.81 -4.81
C ALA A 72 8.91 9.01 -3.93
N ALA A 73 8.85 8.78 -2.62
CA ALA A 73 8.71 9.85 -1.65
C ALA A 73 9.88 10.84 -1.75
N VAL A 74 9.59 12.13 -1.60
CA VAL A 74 10.57 13.22 -1.70
C VAL A 74 10.83 13.90 -0.36
N GLY A 75 10.00 13.62 0.66
CA GLY A 75 10.12 14.19 2.01
C GLY A 75 9.73 15.67 2.10
N GLY A 76 8.92 16.14 1.14
CA GLY A 76 8.52 17.53 1.03
C GLY A 76 7.04 17.77 1.31
N SER A 77 6.70 18.96 1.78
CA SER A 77 5.33 19.31 2.17
C SER A 77 4.37 19.61 1.02
N GLY A 78 4.83 19.66 -0.21
CA GLY A 78 4.02 20.10 -1.36
C GLY A 78 3.73 19.04 -2.42
N ASP A 79 4.39 17.88 -2.35
CA ASP A 79 4.22 16.81 -3.33
C ASP A 79 3.40 15.67 -2.73
N ILE A 80 2.16 16.00 -2.43
CA ILE A 80 1.21 15.10 -1.75
C ILE A 80 -0.17 15.18 -2.40
N VAL A 81 -0.98 14.19 -2.16
CA VAL A 81 -2.43 14.25 -2.31
C VAL A 81 -3.09 14.20 -0.94
N SER A 82 -3.90 15.20 -0.62
CA SER A 82 -4.70 15.14 0.61
C SER A 82 -5.96 14.30 0.38
N LEU A 83 -6.30 13.46 1.36
CA LEU A 83 -7.50 12.63 1.25
C LEU A 83 -8.76 13.39 1.62
N GLY A 84 -8.67 14.44 2.45
CA GLY A 84 -9.83 15.10 3.02
C GLY A 84 -10.43 14.30 4.18
N ASN A 85 -11.17 14.98 5.07
CA ASN A 85 -11.80 14.33 6.20
C ASN A 85 -12.73 13.19 5.73
N GLY A 86 -12.34 11.94 6.00
CA GLY A 86 -13.05 10.71 5.61
C GLY A 86 -12.88 10.28 4.16
N GLY A 87 -11.86 10.79 3.45
CA GLY A 87 -11.57 10.40 2.08
C GLY A 87 -10.73 9.14 1.93
N SER A 88 -10.51 8.70 0.69
CA SER A 88 -9.71 7.51 0.41
C SER A 88 -9.11 7.50 -0.99
N ILE A 89 -8.05 6.70 -1.16
CA ILE A 89 -7.44 6.40 -2.45
C ILE A 89 -6.98 4.94 -2.49
N THR A 90 -7.05 4.32 -3.67
CA THR A 90 -6.50 2.99 -3.91
C THR A 90 -5.31 3.10 -4.87
N LEU A 91 -4.15 2.59 -4.45
CA LEU A 91 -2.93 2.59 -5.25
C LEU A 91 -2.70 1.24 -5.92
N THR A 92 -2.01 1.27 -7.08
CA THR A 92 -1.59 0.10 -7.86
C THR A 92 -0.11 0.18 -8.19
N PHE A 93 0.52 -0.96 -8.50
CA PHE A 93 1.98 -1.07 -8.55
C PHE A 93 2.52 -1.61 -9.89
N GLY A 94 1.65 -1.99 -10.83
CA GLY A 94 2.08 -2.66 -12.07
C GLY A 94 2.62 -4.08 -11.86
N GLY A 95 2.34 -4.65 -10.70
CA GLY A 95 2.70 -5.99 -10.24
C GLY A 95 2.06 -6.28 -8.91
N SER A 96 2.63 -7.22 -8.16
CA SER A 96 2.10 -7.65 -6.86
C SER A 96 3.09 -7.39 -5.73
N ILE A 97 2.58 -6.99 -4.59
CA ILE A 97 3.27 -7.06 -3.30
C ILE A 97 3.05 -8.48 -2.76
N PHE A 98 4.06 -9.09 -2.19
CA PHE A 98 3.96 -10.41 -1.58
C PHE A 98 4.52 -10.41 -0.16
N ASP A 99 4.03 -11.34 0.67
CA ASP A 99 4.47 -11.55 2.04
C ASP A 99 5.91 -12.10 2.06
N GLY A 100 6.83 -11.33 2.64
CA GLY A 100 8.23 -11.65 2.80
C GLY A 100 8.68 -11.56 4.26
N GLU A 101 9.97 -11.52 4.51
CA GLU A 101 10.49 -11.36 5.87
C GLU A 101 10.40 -9.89 6.31
N GLY A 102 9.58 -9.61 7.32
CA GLY A 102 9.38 -8.28 7.87
C GLY A 102 8.39 -7.42 7.06
N ALA A 103 8.62 -6.12 6.97
CA ALA A 103 7.67 -5.24 6.29
C ALA A 103 7.70 -5.43 4.77
N ASP A 104 6.53 -5.49 4.13
CA ASP A 104 6.38 -5.67 2.69
C ASP A 104 6.22 -4.35 1.96
N PHE A 105 5.64 -3.36 2.61
CA PHE A 105 5.54 -2.00 2.08
C PHE A 105 5.49 -0.97 3.21
N ALA A 106 5.67 0.30 2.85
CA ALA A 106 5.56 1.42 3.78
C ALA A 106 4.75 2.57 3.15
N VAL A 107 3.92 3.23 3.97
CA VAL A 107 3.11 4.39 3.59
C VAL A 107 3.77 5.66 4.13
N PHE A 108 4.00 6.62 3.25
CA PHE A 108 4.65 7.90 3.54
C PHE A 108 3.62 9.02 3.57
N GLU A 109 3.77 9.87 4.55
CA GLU A 109 2.95 11.05 4.82
C GLU A 109 3.87 12.25 5.08
N ASN A 110 3.38 13.48 4.94
CA ASN A 110 4.20 14.69 5.01
C ASN A 110 4.22 15.38 6.37
N SER A 111 3.84 14.72 7.46
CA SER A 111 3.79 15.30 8.79
C SER A 111 5.05 16.12 9.15
N PHE A 112 4.85 17.32 9.64
CA PHE A 112 5.96 18.25 9.94
C PHE A 112 6.69 17.93 11.25
N SER A 113 6.12 17.05 12.08
CA SER A 113 6.66 16.76 13.41
C SER A 113 6.27 15.37 13.89
N ASP A 114 6.89 14.92 14.96
CA ASP A 114 6.54 13.66 15.63
C ASP A 114 5.28 13.78 16.53
N THR A 115 4.59 14.90 16.52
CA THR A 115 3.41 15.14 17.37
C THR A 115 2.16 15.60 16.61
N PHE A 116 2.30 16.19 15.44
CA PHE A 116 1.19 16.47 14.54
C PHE A 116 1.05 15.27 13.62
N LEU A 117 0.14 14.38 13.93
CA LEU A 117 -0.03 13.09 13.24
C LEU A 117 -1.47 12.98 12.75
N GLU A 118 -1.67 13.09 11.43
CA GLU A 118 -2.91 12.77 10.76
C GLU A 118 -2.87 11.31 10.36
N LEU A 119 -3.88 10.54 10.75
CA LEU A 119 -3.85 9.09 10.66
C LEU A 119 -4.66 8.58 9.47
N ALA A 120 -4.22 7.48 8.88
CA ALA A 120 -5.02 6.72 7.93
C ALA A 120 -5.00 5.23 8.23
N ARG A 121 -6.10 4.56 7.93
CA ARG A 121 -6.17 3.11 7.88
C ARG A 121 -5.66 2.60 6.56
N VAL A 122 -5.03 1.43 6.61
CA VAL A 122 -4.46 0.77 5.45
C VAL A 122 -5.18 -0.54 5.21
N GLU A 123 -5.58 -0.76 3.97
CA GLU A 123 -6.28 -1.95 3.53
C GLU A 123 -5.61 -2.49 2.26
N VAL A 124 -5.63 -3.79 2.09
CA VAL A 124 -5.04 -4.46 0.93
C VAL A 124 -6.03 -5.38 0.24
N SER A 125 -5.81 -5.60 -1.06
CA SER A 125 -6.64 -6.48 -1.86
C SER A 125 -5.83 -7.20 -2.93
N SER A 126 -6.18 -8.46 -3.20
CA SER A 126 -5.64 -9.25 -4.31
C SER A 126 -6.46 -9.11 -5.60
N ASN A 127 -7.74 -8.67 -5.49
CA ASN A 127 -8.70 -8.68 -6.62
C ASN A 127 -9.31 -7.31 -6.93
N GLY A 128 -9.03 -6.27 -6.10
CA GLY A 128 -9.56 -4.92 -6.25
C GLY A 128 -11.03 -4.74 -5.83
N VAL A 129 -11.64 -5.78 -5.26
CA VAL A 129 -13.05 -5.79 -4.82
C VAL A 129 -13.13 -5.98 -3.31
N ASP A 130 -12.54 -7.06 -2.80
CA ASP A 130 -12.51 -7.38 -1.38
C ASP A 130 -11.25 -6.78 -0.76
N PHE A 131 -11.44 -5.87 0.18
CA PHE A 131 -10.36 -5.19 0.88
C PHE A 131 -10.30 -5.62 2.34
N PHE A 132 -9.09 -5.90 2.81
CA PHE A 132 -8.81 -6.38 4.15
C PHE A 132 -7.92 -5.38 4.88
N ARG A 133 -8.39 -4.97 6.06
CA ARG A 133 -7.77 -3.91 6.86
C ARG A 133 -6.70 -4.47 7.78
N PHE A 134 -5.57 -3.78 7.86
CA PHE A 134 -4.58 -4.03 8.91
C PHE A 134 -5.14 -3.64 10.28
N PRO A 135 -4.88 -4.44 11.33
CA PRO A 135 -5.24 -4.06 12.67
C PRO A 135 -4.46 -2.80 13.10
N ALA A 136 -5.15 -1.88 13.75
CA ALA A 136 -4.58 -0.63 14.20
C ALA A 136 -5.05 -0.28 15.62
N TYR A 137 -4.18 0.34 16.42
CA TYR A 137 -4.37 0.56 17.85
C TYR A 137 -4.08 2.00 18.22
N SER A 138 -4.92 2.58 19.10
CA SER A 138 -4.81 3.95 19.58
C SER A 138 -4.91 4.02 21.10
N LEU A 139 -4.00 4.75 21.72
CA LEU A 139 -4.03 5.07 23.15
C LEU A 139 -4.34 6.54 23.39
N THR A 140 -4.74 7.30 22.37
CA THR A 140 -5.08 8.72 22.50
C THR A 140 -6.34 8.86 23.35
N PRO A 141 -6.31 9.59 24.47
CA PRO A 141 -7.39 9.54 25.48
C PRO A 141 -8.59 10.42 25.15
N GLY A 142 -8.46 11.37 24.24
CA GLY A 142 -9.50 12.34 23.97
C GLY A 142 -9.25 13.18 22.72
N PRO A 143 -10.19 14.07 22.39
CA PRO A 143 -10.13 14.89 21.19
C PRO A 143 -8.85 15.72 21.05
N VAL A 144 -8.31 15.78 19.85
CA VAL A 144 -7.23 16.64 19.44
C VAL A 144 -7.81 17.78 18.62
N ASN A 145 -7.43 19.02 18.92
CA ASN A 145 -7.91 20.18 18.17
C ASN A 145 -7.38 20.16 16.73
N ALA A 146 -8.08 20.84 15.83
CA ALA A 146 -7.60 21.10 14.47
C ALA A 146 -6.19 21.70 14.53
N PHE A 147 -5.25 21.16 13.75
CA PHE A 147 -3.83 21.55 13.75
C PHE A 147 -3.14 21.43 15.13
N GLY A 148 -3.76 20.69 16.06
CA GLY A 148 -3.21 20.39 17.38
C GLY A 148 -2.23 19.22 17.33
N ASN A 149 -1.43 19.14 18.40
CA ASN A 149 -0.52 18.02 18.58
C ASN A 149 -1.15 16.95 19.47
N VAL A 150 -0.84 15.70 19.22
CA VAL A 150 -1.09 14.63 20.17
C VAL A 150 -0.06 14.77 21.29
N ASP A 151 -0.52 15.15 22.48
CA ASP A 151 0.36 15.40 23.62
C ASP A 151 0.40 14.20 24.58
N PRO A 152 1.52 13.48 24.64
CA PRO A 152 1.68 12.36 25.55
C PRO A 152 1.65 12.73 27.03
N THR A 153 1.85 14.02 27.37
CA THR A 153 1.90 14.46 28.78
C THR A 153 0.52 14.52 29.43
N ASN A 154 -0.55 14.68 28.66
CA ASN A 154 -1.91 14.78 29.17
C ASN A 154 -2.52 13.44 29.62
N LEU A 155 -1.81 12.33 29.48
CA LEU A 155 -2.30 10.98 29.72
C LEU A 155 -1.98 10.40 31.08
N GLY A 156 -1.24 11.11 31.93
CA GLY A 156 -0.81 10.57 33.21
C GLY A 156 0.14 9.39 33.14
N GLY A 157 0.65 9.07 31.95
CA GLY A 157 1.64 8.03 31.69
C GLY A 157 3.05 8.59 31.61
N PRO A 158 4.09 7.76 31.82
CA PRO A 158 5.47 8.20 31.63
C PRO A 158 5.69 8.53 30.16
N LEU A 159 6.30 9.70 29.89
CA LEU A 159 6.79 10.07 28.57
C LEU A 159 7.80 9.03 28.09
N VAL A 160 7.48 8.31 27.02
CA VAL A 160 8.44 7.47 26.34
C VAL A 160 9.01 8.28 25.18
N ASN A 161 10.24 8.75 25.35
CA ASN A 161 11.00 9.54 24.36
C ASN A 161 10.36 10.85 23.90
N GLY A 162 9.33 11.39 24.59
CA GLY A 162 8.74 12.70 24.28
C GLY A 162 7.98 12.77 22.96
N SER A 163 7.52 11.64 22.42
CA SER A 163 6.88 11.55 21.11
C SER A 163 5.48 10.94 21.22
N SER A 164 4.56 11.44 20.40
CA SER A 164 3.18 10.93 20.29
C SER A 164 3.09 9.61 19.52
N ASN A 165 4.12 9.21 18.81
CA ASN A 165 4.16 7.99 18.01
C ASN A 165 3.95 6.73 18.86
N THR A 166 4.26 6.80 20.16
CA THR A 166 4.02 5.67 21.10
C THR A 166 2.56 5.45 21.44
N PHE A 167 1.65 6.27 20.93
CA PHE A 167 0.20 6.10 21.12
C PHE A 167 -0.48 5.37 20.00
N TYR A 168 0.18 5.21 18.88
CA TYR A 168 -0.39 4.59 17.70
C TYR A 168 0.44 3.41 17.22
N GLU A 169 -0.23 2.38 16.70
CA GLU A 169 0.36 1.28 15.95
C GLU A 169 -0.58 0.88 14.83
N GLY A 170 -0.02 0.49 13.67
CA GLY A 170 -0.81 0.00 12.53
C GLY A 170 -1.57 1.06 11.74
N PHE A 171 -1.45 2.34 12.09
CA PHE A 171 -1.94 3.46 11.27
C PHE A 171 -0.82 3.99 10.38
N ALA A 172 -1.13 4.35 9.12
CA ALA A 172 -0.30 5.27 8.35
C ALA A 172 -0.36 6.67 8.99
N GLY A 173 0.65 7.52 8.73
CA GLY A 173 0.77 8.85 9.37
C GLY A 173 1.39 8.83 10.76
N LYS A 174 1.84 7.65 11.19
CA LYS A 174 2.52 7.51 12.49
C LYS A 174 3.87 8.23 12.53
N TYR A 175 4.54 8.44 11.41
CA TYR A 175 5.88 8.99 11.33
C TYR A 175 5.92 10.26 10.49
N ARG A 176 6.80 11.21 10.88
CA ARG A 176 7.02 12.47 10.17
C ARG A 176 7.55 12.27 8.76
N ALA A 177 7.48 13.32 7.95
CA ALA A 177 7.97 13.36 6.58
C ALA A 177 9.37 12.76 6.40
N GLY A 178 9.57 12.03 5.31
CA GLY A 178 10.79 11.26 5.03
C GLY A 178 10.85 9.89 5.68
N TYR A 179 9.83 9.51 6.47
CA TYR A 179 9.73 8.20 7.11
C TYR A 179 8.33 7.62 6.94
N GLY A 180 8.28 6.41 6.39
CA GLY A 180 7.02 5.68 6.18
C GLY A 180 6.68 4.74 7.34
N THR A 181 5.40 4.55 7.56
CA THR A 181 4.88 3.51 8.45
C THR A 181 4.93 2.16 7.75
N PRO A 182 5.65 1.16 8.28
CA PRO A 182 5.75 -0.16 7.69
C PRO A 182 4.49 -0.99 7.89
N PHE A 183 4.21 -1.86 6.91
CA PHE A 183 3.14 -2.85 6.94
C PHE A 183 3.68 -4.21 6.50
N ASP A 184 3.39 -5.24 7.30
CA ASP A 184 3.79 -6.62 7.11
C ASP A 184 2.52 -7.45 6.84
N LEU A 185 2.43 -8.05 5.65
CA LEU A 185 1.26 -8.82 5.21
C LEU A 185 1.01 -10.05 6.09
N SER A 186 2.04 -10.55 6.79
CA SER A 186 1.89 -11.65 7.75
C SER A 186 0.88 -11.34 8.86
N ALA A 187 0.65 -10.06 9.17
CA ALA A 187 -0.39 -9.63 10.11
C ALA A 187 -1.82 -9.99 9.65
N LEU A 188 -2.00 -10.26 8.36
CA LEU A 188 -3.27 -10.68 7.76
C LEU A 188 -3.29 -12.18 7.41
N ALA A 189 -2.32 -12.97 7.90
CA ALA A 189 -2.24 -14.40 7.64
C ALA A 189 -3.52 -15.13 8.05
N GLY A 190 -4.00 -16.04 7.20
CA GLY A 190 -5.22 -16.80 7.43
C GLY A 190 -6.52 -16.05 7.10
N THR A 191 -6.45 -14.82 6.60
CA THR A 191 -7.63 -14.06 6.16
C THR A 191 -8.22 -14.69 4.89
N SER A 192 -9.44 -15.19 4.99
CA SER A 192 -10.12 -15.84 3.86
C SER A 192 -10.40 -14.82 2.74
N GLY A 193 -10.02 -15.16 1.52
CA GLY A 193 -10.21 -14.31 0.34
C GLY A 193 -9.05 -13.37 0.03
N LEU A 194 -8.01 -13.33 0.86
CA LEU A 194 -6.77 -12.58 0.60
C LEU A 194 -5.64 -13.55 0.21
N ASP A 195 -5.04 -13.31 -0.95
CA ASP A 195 -3.82 -13.98 -1.40
C ASP A 195 -2.60 -13.11 -1.06
N LEU A 196 -1.88 -13.47 0.00
CA LEU A 196 -0.69 -12.74 0.47
C LEU A 196 0.49 -12.81 -0.52
N GLY A 197 0.47 -13.77 -1.45
CA GLY A 197 1.45 -13.84 -2.54
C GLY A 197 1.14 -12.92 -3.72
N ASN A 198 -0.04 -12.28 -3.75
CA ASN A 198 -0.51 -11.51 -4.89
C ASN A 198 -1.38 -10.31 -4.51
N VAL A 199 -0.90 -9.46 -3.61
CA VAL A 199 -1.57 -8.20 -3.25
C VAL A 199 -1.28 -7.16 -4.33
N GLN A 200 -2.31 -6.71 -5.04
CA GLN A 200 -2.18 -5.77 -6.17
C GLN A 200 -2.64 -4.36 -5.84
N TYR A 201 -3.40 -4.20 -4.75
CA TYR A 201 -4.02 -2.94 -4.36
C TYR A 201 -3.74 -2.62 -2.90
N VAL A 202 -3.36 -1.37 -2.63
CA VAL A 202 -3.28 -0.79 -1.29
C VAL A 202 -4.25 0.39 -1.25
N ARG A 203 -5.23 0.33 -0.35
CA ARG A 203 -6.18 1.42 -0.12
C ARG A 203 -5.85 2.14 1.18
N ILE A 204 -5.75 3.45 1.08
CA ILE A 204 -5.53 4.35 2.21
C ILE A 204 -6.84 5.06 2.48
N VAL A 205 -7.31 5.02 3.72
CA VAL A 205 -8.58 5.60 4.17
C VAL A 205 -8.31 6.54 5.32
N ASP A 206 -8.61 7.81 5.16
CA ASP A 206 -8.45 8.82 6.20
C ASP A 206 -9.23 8.46 7.46
N VAL A 207 -8.62 8.65 8.62
CA VAL A 207 -9.29 8.54 9.93
C VAL A 207 -9.88 9.89 10.27
N LEU A 208 -11.19 9.94 10.56
CA LEU A 208 -11.83 11.21 10.94
C LEU A 208 -11.24 11.84 12.21
N GLY A 209 -10.65 11.05 13.11
CA GLY A 209 -10.00 11.54 14.33
C GLY A 209 -10.88 12.19 15.38
N ASN A 210 -12.21 12.19 15.17
CA ASN A 210 -13.19 12.83 16.06
C ASN A 210 -13.74 11.89 17.16
N GLY A 211 -13.19 10.66 17.26
CA GLY A 211 -13.61 9.65 18.21
C GLY A 211 -14.90 8.89 17.84
N THR A 212 -15.39 9.03 16.59
CA THR A 212 -16.50 8.19 16.11
C THR A 212 -16.03 6.82 15.65
N GLU A 213 -14.75 6.68 15.31
CA GLU A 213 -14.12 5.42 14.95
C GLU A 213 -13.47 4.75 16.16
N PHE A 214 -13.30 3.44 16.06
CA PHE A 214 -12.68 2.62 17.09
C PHE A 214 -11.48 1.88 16.52
N ASP A 215 -10.48 1.64 17.36
CA ASP A 215 -9.35 0.79 17.08
C ASP A 215 -9.71 -0.71 17.17
N ASP A 216 -8.71 -1.57 16.97
CA ASP A 216 -8.91 -3.01 16.89
C ASP A 216 -8.50 -3.74 18.18
N PHE A 217 -8.45 -3.06 19.35
CA PHE A 217 -8.16 -3.73 20.62
C PHE A 217 -9.22 -4.79 20.93
N PRO A 218 -8.81 -6.06 21.09
CA PRO A 218 -9.74 -7.14 21.38
C PRO A 218 -10.55 -6.92 22.67
N GLY A 219 -11.86 -6.96 22.59
CA GLY A 219 -12.77 -6.91 23.76
C GLY A 219 -13.00 -5.51 24.33
N MET A 220 -12.11 -4.54 24.09
CA MET A 220 -12.27 -3.17 24.59
C MET A 220 -11.64 -2.16 23.63
N PRO A 221 -12.23 -1.91 22.47
CA PRO A 221 -11.70 -0.97 21.48
C PRO A 221 -11.72 0.46 22.00
N ASN A 222 -10.63 1.20 21.78
CA ASN A 222 -10.52 2.61 22.11
C ASN A 222 -11.07 3.47 20.97
N ARG A 223 -11.55 4.67 21.30
CA ARG A 223 -11.85 5.68 20.30
C ARG A 223 -10.56 6.21 19.69
N VAL A 224 -10.57 6.42 18.37
CA VAL A 224 -9.41 6.98 17.66
C VAL A 224 -9.58 8.49 17.59
N TYR A 225 -8.55 9.21 18.01
CA TYR A 225 -8.46 10.65 17.92
C TYR A 225 -7.15 11.07 17.26
N ASP A 226 -7.23 12.01 16.34
CA ASP A 226 -6.12 12.72 15.73
C ASP A 226 -6.53 14.19 15.48
N PRO A 227 -5.71 15.06 14.88
CA PRO A 227 -6.08 16.46 14.64
C PRO A 227 -7.37 16.60 13.84
N TYR A 228 -8.43 17.09 14.48
CA TYR A 228 -9.75 17.25 13.88
C TYR A 228 -10.41 18.58 14.31
N LYS A 229 -11.02 19.34 13.43
CA LYS A 229 -11.27 19.19 12.01
C LYS A 229 -10.24 19.99 11.24
N THR A 230 -9.38 19.35 10.43
CA THR A 230 -8.44 20.04 9.56
C THR A 230 -9.13 20.57 8.30
N THR A 231 -8.57 21.61 7.67
CA THR A 231 -9.10 22.27 6.48
C THR A 231 -7.98 22.66 5.54
N GLY A 232 -8.28 22.81 4.26
CA GLY A 232 -7.27 23.14 3.25
C GLY A 232 -6.66 21.89 2.64
N SER A 233 -5.54 21.40 3.16
CA SER A 233 -5.03 20.04 2.98
C SER A 233 -5.62 19.14 4.08
N ALA A 234 -6.93 19.01 4.12
CA ALA A 234 -7.61 18.33 5.22
C ALA A 234 -7.39 16.82 5.18
N GLY A 235 -7.36 16.21 6.39
CA GLY A 235 -7.17 14.78 6.58
C GLY A 235 -5.77 14.32 6.17
N PHE A 236 -5.60 13.03 5.99
CA PHE A 236 -4.33 12.39 5.68
C PHE A 236 -3.71 12.90 4.36
N ASP A 237 -2.45 13.33 4.42
CA ASP A 237 -1.68 13.86 3.30
C ASP A 237 -0.71 12.80 2.74
N LEU A 238 -1.21 11.99 1.80
CA LEU A 238 -0.43 10.89 1.21
C LEU A 238 0.67 11.39 0.28
N GLU A 239 1.92 11.04 0.57
CA GLU A 239 3.07 11.32 -0.27
C GLU A 239 3.38 10.16 -1.22
N ALA A 240 3.51 8.93 -0.70
CA ALA A 240 3.88 7.77 -1.50
C ALA A 240 3.58 6.44 -0.78
N VAL A 241 3.60 5.34 -1.56
CA VAL A 241 3.69 3.97 -1.01
C VAL A 241 4.89 3.27 -1.63
N GLY A 242 5.87 2.93 -0.80
CA GLY A 242 7.09 2.21 -1.18
C GLY A 242 6.97 0.72 -0.85
N VAL A 243 7.40 -0.14 -1.76
CA VAL A 243 7.27 -1.60 -1.67
C VAL A 243 8.64 -2.24 -1.51
N MET A 244 8.78 -3.15 -0.56
CA MET A 244 9.99 -3.92 -0.30
C MET A 244 9.95 -5.28 -0.99
N HIS A 245 8.83 -6.00 -0.92
CA HIS A 245 8.66 -7.31 -1.53
C HIS A 245 7.74 -7.22 -2.74
N PHE A 246 8.34 -7.09 -3.95
CA PHE A 246 7.63 -6.84 -5.19
C PHE A 246 7.89 -7.91 -6.25
N ALA A 247 6.81 -8.39 -6.87
CA ALA A 247 6.84 -9.26 -8.04
C ALA A 247 6.27 -8.52 -9.26
N ALA A 248 7.11 -8.26 -10.25
CA ALA A 248 6.67 -7.65 -11.50
C ALA A 248 5.77 -8.61 -12.29
N VAL A 249 4.76 -8.07 -12.98
CA VAL A 249 4.05 -8.85 -13.99
C VAL A 249 5.01 -9.18 -15.11
N THR A 250 5.41 -10.45 -15.23
CA THR A 250 6.15 -10.93 -16.40
C THR A 250 5.17 -11.03 -17.57
N ALA A 251 5.37 -10.20 -18.60
CA ALA A 251 4.66 -10.38 -19.84
C ALA A 251 4.91 -11.83 -20.33
N PRO A 252 3.88 -12.56 -20.77
CA PRO A 252 4.10 -13.89 -21.32
C PRO A 252 5.08 -13.79 -22.48
N VAL A 253 6.24 -14.43 -22.35
CA VAL A 253 7.21 -14.54 -23.44
C VAL A 253 6.53 -15.37 -24.53
N PRO A 254 6.34 -14.83 -25.76
CA PRO A 254 5.74 -15.60 -26.82
C PRO A 254 6.54 -16.89 -27.04
N GLU A 255 5.89 -18.03 -26.98
CA GLU A 255 6.56 -19.31 -27.14
C GLU A 255 7.27 -19.38 -28.49
N PRO A 256 8.41 -20.08 -28.61
CA PRO A 256 9.14 -20.23 -29.88
C PRO A 256 8.25 -20.73 -31.02
N GLU A 257 7.23 -21.53 -30.72
CA GLU A 257 6.22 -22.03 -31.67
C GLU A 257 5.38 -20.90 -32.29
N GLN A 258 5.09 -19.82 -31.57
CA GLN A 258 4.37 -18.66 -32.10
C GLN A 258 5.20 -17.90 -33.14
N PHE A 259 6.49 -17.76 -32.92
CA PHE A 259 7.41 -17.17 -33.89
C PHE A 259 7.58 -18.09 -35.12
N ALA A 260 7.63 -19.41 -34.90
CA ALA A 260 7.69 -20.39 -35.99
C ALA A 260 6.42 -20.35 -36.86
N MET A 261 5.24 -20.27 -36.23
CA MET A 261 3.96 -20.14 -36.91
C MET A 261 3.85 -18.83 -37.71
N LEU A 262 4.29 -17.71 -37.14
CA LEU A 262 4.34 -16.43 -37.82
C LEU A 262 5.29 -16.46 -39.02
N GLY A 263 6.48 -17.05 -38.84
CA GLY A 263 7.46 -17.24 -39.91
C GLY A 263 6.93 -18.14 -41.03
N ALA A 264 6.27 -19.25 -40.70
CA ALA A 264 5.67 -20.16 -41.70
C ALA A 264 4.51 -19.48 -42.45
N GLY A 265 3.68 -18.69 -41.75
CA GLY A 265 2.61 -17.90 -42.37
C GLY A 265 3.12 -16.86 -43.38
N LEU A 266 4.16 -16.12 -42.99
CA LEU A 266 4.84 -15.15 -43.88
C LEU A 266 5.48 -15.83 -45.10
N ALA A 267 6.17 -16.96 -44.91
CA ALA A 267 6.74 -17.75 -46.02
C ALA A 267 5.67 -18.25 -47.00
N LEU A 268 4.53 -18.69 -46.49
CA LEU A 268 3.40 -19.12 -47.30
C LEU A 268 2.81 -17.95 -48.13
N ILE A 269 2.62 -16.79 -47.51
CA ILE A 269 2.12 -15.61 -48.23
C ILE A 269 3.10 -15.17 -49.32
N LEU A 270 4.39 -15.17 -49.07
CA LEU A 270 5.44 -14.85 -50.04
C LEU A 270 5.45 -15.87 -51.20
N HIS A 271 5.29 -17.15 -50.92
CA HIS A 271 5.20 -18.19 -51.94
C HIS A 271 3.98 -18.01 -52.84
N LEU A 272 2.80 -17.77 -52.27
CA LEU A 272 1.57 -17.54 -53.02
C LEU A 272 1.61 -16.28 -53.89
N THR A 273 2.20 -15.21 -53.39
CA THR A 273 2.37 -13.94 -54.16
C THR A 273 3.33 -14.10 -55.33
N ARG A 274 4.44 -14.85 -55.16
CA ARG A 274 5.36 -15.19 -56.26
C ARG A 274 4.71 -16.03 -57.37
N ARG A 275 3.91 -17.06 -57.01
CA ARG A 275 3.16 -17.86 -57.96
C ARG A 275 2.17 -17.03 -58.80
N ARG A 276 1.48 -16.06 -58.21
CA ARG A 276 0.56 -15.16 -58.92
C ARG A 276 1.28 -14.23 -59.91
N ARG A 277 2.50 -13.85 -59.66
CA ARG A 277 3.32 -13.01 -60.57
C ARG A 277 3.85 -13.82 -61.77
N SER A 278 4.29 -15.06 -61.60
CA SER A 278 4.79 -15.90 -62.70
C SER A 278 3.67 -16.37 -63.64
N GLY A 279 2.39 -16.47 -63.19
CA GLY A 279 1.26 -16.83 -64.05
C GLY A 279 0.76 -15.71 -64.98
N LYS A 280 1.18 -14.45 -64.76
CA LYS A 280 0.76 -13.33 -65.63
C LYS A 280 1.74 -13.01 -66.80
N SER A 281 2.88 -13.69 -66.88
CA SER A 281 3.90 -13.41 -67.95
C SER A 281 3.75 -14.26 -69.21
N ALA A 282 2.72 -15.13 -69.36
CA ALA A 282 2.57 -16.08 -70.45
C ALA A 282 1.50 -15.67 -71.48
N ALA A 283 0.99 -14.43 -71.49
CA ALA A 283 0.11 -13.95 -72.56
C ALA A 283 0.86 -12.96 -73.46
N GLY A 284 1.57 -13.49 -74.44
CA GLY A 284 2.19 -12.70 -75.54
C GLY A 284 1.10 -12.20 -76.52
N PRO A 285 1.35 -11.06 -77.21
CA PRO A 285 0.37 -10.46 -78.10
C PRO A 285 0.20 -11.27 -79.39
N ALA A 286 -1.05 -11.59 -79.75
CA ALA A 286 -1.39 -12.19 -81.04
C ALA A 286 -1.06 -11.20 -82.17
N ALA A 287 -0.26 -11.65 -83.15
CA ALA A 287 0.07 -10.89 -84.34
C ALA A 287 -1.20 -10.77 -85.25
N GLN A 288 -1.60 -9.54 -85.52
CA GLN A 288 -2.61 -9.24 -86.55
C GLN A 288 -1.93 -9.20 -87.90
N SER A 289 -2.33 -10.12 -88.84
CA SER A 289 -1.93 -10.05 -90.27
C SER A 289 -2.81 -9.04 -90.99
N VAL A 290 -2.16 -8.04 -91.58
CA VAL A 290 -2.79 -7.11 -92.54
C VAL A 290 -2.73 -7.73 -93.89
N THR A 291 -3.89 -7.97 -94.53
CA THR A 291 -3.97 -8.30 -95.99
C THR A 291 -4.43 -7.04 -96.71
N THR A 292 -3.57 -6.62 -97.67
CA THR A 292 -3.85 -5.56 -98.65
C THR A 292 -4.53 -6.18 -99.90
N VAL A 293 -5.64 -5.57 -100.36
CA VAL A 293 -6.00 -5.30 -101.76
C VAL A 293 -6.78 -4.00 -101.82
#